data_e3d52c2b22be25b1d1f3bb7cbb4abd4e
#
_entry.id   e3d52c2b22be25b1d1f3bb7cbb4abd4e
#
_cell.length_a   1.000
_cell.length_b   1.000
_cell.length_c   1.000
_cell.angle_alpha   90.00
_cell.angle_beta   90.00
_cell.angle_gamma   90.00
#
_symmetry.space_group_name_H-M   'P 1'
#
loop_
_entity.id
_entity.type
_entity.pdbx_description
1 polymer ?
#
loop_
_entity_poly.entity_id
_entity_poly.type
_entity_poly.pdbx_seq_one_letter_code
_entity_poly.pdbx_strand_id
1 'polypeptide(L)'
;MKAVLSAMIVAASVGSYADVLDVKMLDNEKWWGAANYFGTEMPFTSGTSLTMDLRDNNYDNQSASMLISDKGRVIWCDDQAAIRITNGTITVECATSKPIVRQPGKTLRDAFRHASGTWFPSDGKTPDLLFFSAPQYNTWIELTYHQNEKDILNYAKSMLDNGLPPGVLMIDDTWQAGYGDWRFDPARFSDPKGMMDKLHAMGYKVILWMCPWVSMDTPSFRRIAWGRNPDDVKGYPTKGGFLLNADGKAPAAASWWNGYSALLDFTHPNGRAWFKEQLDRLVRDFGADGFKFDGGATKHYSRGYRCAKKDATSGEQVLSYAKFALEYPVCEYRNTWRFQGQPVVERLHDKRHSWEDLQKLVPDMIAGGLLGHPFMCPDMIGGGAWTAFLPGSEFDPELYVRSAQVHALCPMMQFSASPWRVLDKDKQQIIKKVVAIRQKFAKKFVDLARQSGHTGEPMLRNLEYNFPGIGYSEISDEFMMGDDLLVAPVVGKGQTERKVVIPPGKWVADDGSEVTGPSTITVKAPLTRLPHFTLTK
;
A
#
# COMPACT_ATOMS: atom_id res chain seq x y z
N MET A 1 -21.30 52.03 27.79
CA MET A 1 -20.83 50.65 28.07
C MET A 1 -19.76 50.33 27.04
N LYS A 2 -18.49 50.36 27.40
CA LYS A 2 -17.35 50.08 26.55
C LYS A 2 -17.01 48.60 26.66
N ALA A 3 -17.07 47.88 25.54
CA ALA A 3 -16.62 46.49 25.46
C ALA A 3 -15.07 46.48 25.38
N VAL A 4 -14.44 45.80 26.33
CA VAL A 4 -13.01 45.53 26.35
C VAL A 4 -12.77 44.26 25.55
N LEU A 5 -12.10 44.38 24.40
CA LEU A 5 -11.59 43.25 23.63
C LEU A 5 -10.26 42.81 24.31
N SER A 6 -10.27 41.62 24.94
CA SER A 6 -9.05 40.97 25.38
C SER A 6 -8.40 40.25 24.20
N ALA A 7 -7.28 40.76 23.74
CA ALA A 7 -6.41 40.11 22.77
C ALA A 7 -5.63 39.00 23.51
N MET A 8 -5.92 37.71 23.21
CA MET A 8 -5.03 36.64 23.59
C MET A 8 -3.79 36.66 22.72
N ILE A 9 -2.67 37.04 23.33
CA ILE A 9 -1.35 36.83 22.74
C ILE A 9 -1.05 35.32 22.85
N VAL A 10 -1.14 34.64 21.73
CA VAL A 10 -0.57 33.30 21.59
C VAL A 10 0.93 33.47 21.52
N ALA A 11 1.63 33.07 22.60
CA ALA A 11 3.08 32.99 22.60
C ALA A 11 3.50 31.93 21.58
N ALA A 12 4.03 32.38 20.45
CA ALA A 12 4.71 31.51 19.51
C ALA A 12 5.93 30.92 20.22
N SER A 13 5.93 29.59 20.42
CA SER A 13 7.11 28.87 20.82
C SER A 13 8.19 29.12 19.77
N VAL A 14 9.38 29.52 20.22
CA VAL A 14 10.59 29.67 19.40
C VAL A 14 10.90 28.29 18.83
N GLY A 15 10.44 28.03 17.60
CA GLY A 15 10.76 26.82 16.86
C GLY A 15 12.24 26.83 16.50
N SER A 16 12.92 25.72 16.67
CA SER A 16 14.21 25.45 16.06
C SER A 16 14.13 25.85 14.58
N TYR A 17 15.15 26.56 14.07
CA TYR A 17 15.21 26.91 12.65
C TYR A 17 15.13 25.63 11.83
N ALA A 18 14.09 25.48 11.02
CA ALA A 18 13.97 24.39 10.06
C ALA A 18 15.09 24.54 9.01
N ASP A 19 15.78 23.47 8.71
CA ASP A 19 16.73 23.44 7.60
C ASP A 19 15.93 23.42 6.28
N VAL A 20 16.20 24.41 5.43
CA VAL A 20 15.52 24.59 4.14
C VAL A 20 16.52 24.36 3.01
N LEU A 21 16.11 23.59 2.02
CA LEU A 21 16.84 23.37 0.78
C LEU A 21 15.99 23.77 -0.41
N ASP A 22 16.48 24.73 -1.20
CA ASP A 22 15.91 25.09 -2.50
C ASP A 22 16.71 24.44 -3.63
N VAL A 23 16.02 23.69 -4.49
CA VAL A 23 16.59 23.04 -5.66
C VAL A 23 15.90 23.55 -6.91
N LYS A 24 16.62 24.31 -7.72
CA LYS A 24 16.14 24.69 -9.06
C LYS A 24 16.14 23.47 -9.97
N MET A 25 15.03 23.26 -10.67
CA MET A 25 14.93 22.26 -11.71
C MET A 25 15.81 22.66 -12.90
N LEU A 26 16.42 21.66 -13.53
CA LEU A 26 17.12 21.84 -14.81
C LEU A 26 16.11 21.94 -15.95
N ASP A 27 16.55 22.36 -17.12
CA ASP A 27 15.71 22.44 -18.31
C ASP A 27 15.12 21.07 -18.65
N ASN A 28 13.80 21.04 -18.79
CA ASN A 28 13.01 19.83 -19.05
C ASN A 28 13.21 18.69 -18.04
N GLU A 29 13.70 18.95 -16.84
CA GLU A 29 13.87 17.98 -15.77
C GLU A 29 12.51 17.58 -15.17
N LYS A 30 12.38 16.30 -14.86
CA LYS A 30 11.17 15.68 -14.31
C LYS A 30 11.50 14.92 -13.05
N TRP A 31 10.61 15.03 -12.04
CA TRP A 31 10.82 14.50 -10.70
C TRP A 31 9.68 13.61 -10.25
N TRP A 32 10.00 12.59 -9.45
CA TRP A 32 9.07 11.67 -8.80
C TRP A 32 9.43 11.53 -7.33
N GLY A 33 8.42 11.24 -6.45
CA GLY A 33 8.67 10.92 -5.04
C GLY A 33 7.71 11.56 -4.06
N ALA A 34 8.13 11.73 -2.84
CA ALA A 34 7.40 12.23 -1.67
C ALA A 34 6.31 11.28 -1.17
N ALA A 35 5.22 11.08 -1.89
CA ALA A 35 4.16 10.14 -1.54
C ALA A 35 3.54 9.55 -2.81
N ASN A 36 3.27 8.25 -2.80
CA ASN A 36 2.67 7.57 -3.95
C ASN A 36 1.23 7.99 -4.24
N TYR A 37 0.55 8.61 -3.27
CA TYR A 37 -0.76 9.23 -3.44
C TYR A 37 -0.82 10.25 -4.59
N PHE A 38 0.31 10.89 -4.92
CA PHE A 38 0.43 11.87 -5.99
C PHE A 38 0.93 11.27 -7.31
N GLY A 39 0.72 9.98 -7.53
CA GLY A 39 1.17 9.31 -8.75
C GLY A 39 0.65 9.95 -10.03
N THR A 40 -0.59 10.44 -10.04
CA THR A 40 -1.21 11.12 -11.20
C THR A 40 -0.67 12.52 -11.46
N GLU A 41 -0.09 13.18 -10.47
CA GLU A 41 0.59 14.48 -10.61
C GLU A 41 2.05 14.34 -11.04
N MET A 42 2.58 13.12 -11.02
CA MET A 42 3.95 12.81 -11.47
C MET A 42 4.00 12.53 -12.97
N PRO A 43 5.08 12.93 -13.63
CA PRO A 43 6.26 13.60 -13.08
C PRO A 43 6.02 15.07 -12.74
N PHE A 44 6.64 15.54 -11.67
CA PHE A 44 6.68 16.97 -11.34
C PHE A 44 7.62 17.70 -12.30
N THR A 45 7.16 18.82 -12.83
CA THR A 45 7.87 19.64 -13.82
C THR A 45 8.05 21.07 -13.33
N SER A 46 8.73 21.91 -14.09
CA SER A 46 8.84 23.35 -13.80
C SER A 46 7.49 24.09 -13.77
N GLY A 47 6.46 23.52 -14.40
CA GLY A 47 5.08 24.04 -14.36
C GLY A 47 4.25 23.54 -13.17
N THR A 48 4.75 22.59 -12.39
CA THR A 48 4.02 22.04 -11.24
C THR A 48 3.90 23.08 -10.12
N SER A 49 2.69 23.18 -9.54
CA SER A 49 2.42 23.95 -8.32
C SER A 49 1.75 23.05 -7.29
N LEU A 50 2.52 22.54 -6.32
CA LEU A 50 2.07 21.55 -5.35
C LEU A 50 2.75 21.77 -4.00
N THR A 51 2.01 21.55 -2.91
CA THR A 51 2.56 21.50 -1.55
C THR A 51 2.16 20.18 -0.89
N MET A 52 3.13 19.47 -0.35
CA MET A 52 2.99 18.23 0.38
C MET A 52 3.61 18.40 1.76
N ASP A 53 2.84 18.27 2.83
CA ASP A 53 3.36 18.27 4.20
C ASP A 53 3.31 16.85 4.77
N LEU A 54 4.47 16.18 4.75
CA LEU A 54 4.60 14.80 5.22
C LEU A 54 4.71 14.72 6.75
N ARG A 55 4.86 15.85 7.45
CA ARG A 55 5.03 15.89 8.92
C ARG A 55 3.78 15.41 9.63
N ASP A 56 2.61 15.77 9.11
CA ASP A 56 1.31 15.44 9.70
C ASP A 56 0.45 14.52 8.83
N ASN A 57 0.85 14.25 7.59
CA ASN A 57 0.06 13.48 6.66
C ASN A 57 0.92 12.66 5.68
N ASN A 58 0.86 11.34 5.78
CA ASN A 58 1.42 10.44 4.78
C ASN A 58 0.38 10.03 3.71
N TYR A 59 -0.73 10.75 3.63
CA TYR A 59 -1.82 10.54 2.68
C TYR A 59 -2.43 9.15 2.73
N ASP A 60 -2.44 8.56 3.93
CA ASP A 60 -2.94 7.19 4.19
C ASP A 60 -2.28 6.10 3.32
N ASN A 61 -1.01 6.34 2.90
CA ASN A 61 -0.28 5.40 2.05
C ASN A 61 1.24 5.47 2.31
N GLN A 62 2.08 5.09 1.34
CA GLN A 62 3.53 5.10 1.46
C GLN A 62 4.09 6.50 1.20
N SER A 63 5.00 6.94 2.05
CA SER A 63 5.68 8.22 1.90
C SER A 63 7.10 8.22 2.44
N ALA A 64 7.94 9.09 1.87
CA ALA A 64 9.28 9.38 2.33
C ALA A 64 9.72 10.76 1.84
N SER A 65 10.55 11.46 2.59
CA SER A 65 11.13 12.74 2.16
C SER A 65 12.23 12.53 1.12
N MET A 66 11.87 11.94 -0.01
CA MET A 66 12.73 11.62 -1.14
C MET A 66 12.12 12.05 -2.46
N LEU A 67 12.93 12.64 -3.32
CA LEU A 67 12.60 12.90 -4.72
C LEU A 67 13.76 12.48 -5.61
N ILE A 68 13.45 11.90 -6.76
CA ILE A 68 14.43 11.45 -7.77
C ILE A 68 14.06 12.01 -9.14
N SER A 69 15.06 12.30 -9.98
CA SER A 69 14.83 12.92 -11.30
C SER A 69 15.35 12.09 -12.47
N ASP A 70 14.80 12.37 -13.66
CA ASP A 70 15.26 11.82 -14.94
C ASP A 70 16.67 12.30 -15.36
N LYS A 71 17.20 13.30 -14.66
CA LYS A 71 18.59 13.81 -14.85
C LYS A 71 19.57 13.21 -13.84
N GLY A 72 19.17 12.16 -13.13
CA GLY A 72 20.02 11.45 -12.18
C GLY A 72 20.25 12.18 -10.87
N ARG A 73 19.37 13.12 -10.48
CA ARG A 73 19.45 13.87 -9.21
C ARG A 73 18.56 13.22 -8.15
N VAL A 74 18.98 13.35 -6.89
CA VAL A 74 18.24 12.84 -5.73
C VAL A 74 18.18 13.94 -4.68
N ILE A 75 16.99 14.16 -4.12
CA ILE A 75 16.78 14.93 -2.88
C ILE A 75 16.43 13.92 -1.79
N TRP A 76 17.04 14.06 -0.63
CA TRP A 76 16.80 13.22 0.54
C TRP A 76 16.76 14.03 1.83
N CYS A 77 15.85 13.68 2.72
CA CYS A 77 15.81 14.15 4.11
C CYS A 77 15.47 12.97 5.03
N ASP A 78 16.16 12.87 6.18
CA ASP A 78 15.91 11.81 7.16
C ASP A 78 14.61 12.01 7.93
N ASP A 79 14.10 13.24 8.00
CA ASP A 79 12.87 13.60 8.69
C ASP A 79 11.67 13.67 7.75
N GLN A 80 10.49 13.74 8.36
CA GLN A 80 9.27 14.13 7.67
C GLN A 80 9.38 15.59 7.26
N ALA A 81 9.38 15.86 5.94
CA ALA A 81 9.54 17.20 5.38
C ALA A 81 8.22 17.80 4.90
N ALA A 82 8.16 19.14 4.91
CA ALA A 82 7.27 19.86 4.02
C ALA A 82 7.99 20.07 2.67
N ILE A 83 7.32 19.70 1.59
CA ILE A 83 7.84 19.81 0.22
C ILE A 83 6.92 20.72 -0.57
N ARG A 84 7.50 21.75 -1.19
CA ARG A 84 6.78 22.66 -2.07
C ARG A 84 7.46 22.70 -3.42
N ILE A 85 6.66 22.58 -4.46
CA ILE A 85 7.10 22.69 -5.85
C ILE A 85 6.37 23.87 -6.46
N THR A 86 7.10 24.88 -6.92
CA THR A 86 6.52 26.06 -7.55
C THR A 86 7.57 26.80 -8.38
N ASN A 87 7.17 27.34 -9.53
CA ASN A 87 8.02 28.13 -10.41
C ASN A 87 9.39 27.49 -10.72
N GLY A 88 9.38 26.17 -10.99
CA GLY A 88 10.60 25.41 -11.30
C GLY A 88 11.57 25.25 -10.12
N THR A 89 11.12 25.45 -8.88
CA THR A 89 11.91 25.26 -7.67
C THR A 89 11.23 24.26 -6.76
N ILE A 90 12.02 23.30 -6.25
CA ILE A 90 11.61 22.36 -5.19
C ILE A 90 12.21 22.87 -3.88
N THR A 91 11.34 23.24 -2.94
CA THR A 91 11.72 23.64 -1.58
C THR A 91 11.42 22.49 -0.63
N VAL A 92 12.42 22.03 0.12
CA VAL A 92 12.29 20.97 1.15
C VAL A 92 12.64 21.56 2.50
N GLU A 93 11.69 21.52 3.44
CA GLU A 93 11.83 22.03 4.80
C GLU A 93 11.76 20.87 5.80
N CYS A 94 12.83 20.65 6.55
CA CYS A 94 12.95 19.62 7.57
C CYS A 94 13.14 20.22 8.96
N ALA A 95 12.55 19.59 9.99
CA ALA A 95 12.57 20.14 11.35
C ALA A 95 13.90 19.89 12.08
N THR A 96 14.52 18.72 11.90
CA THR A 96 15.67 18.29 12.71
C THR A 96 16.86 17.81 11.88
N SER A 97 16.66 17.38 10.64
CA SER A 97 17.74 16.93 9.74
C SER A 97 17.93 17.89 8.56
N LYS A 98 19.15 17.96 8.06
CA LYS A 98 19.47 18.78 6.91
C LYS A 98 19.10 18.06 5.61
N PRO A 99 18.18 18.59 4.77
CA PRO A 99 17.92 18.02 3.47
C PRO A 99 19.14 18.17 2.55
N ILE A 100 19.36 17.17 1.70
CA ILE A 100 20.50 17.15 0.79
C ILE A 100 20.05 16.90 -0.65
N VAL A 101 20.83 17.40 -1.61
CA VAL A 101 20.72 17.07 -3.02
C VAL A 101 22.03 16.43 -3.50
N ARG A 102 21.92 15.40 -4.35
CA ARG A 102 23.03 14.70 -5.00
C ARG A 102 22.72 14.50 -6.48
N GLN A 103 23.76 14.33 -7.29
CA GLN A 103 23.65 13.95 -8.70
C GLN A 103 24.58 12.76 -8.98
N PRO A 104 24.20 11.54 -8.56
CA PRO A 104 25.05 10.36 -8.69
C PRO A 104 25.11 9.79 -10.11
N GLY A 105 24.25 10.24 -11.02
CA GLY A 105 24.15 9.70 -12.37
C GLY A 105 23.52 10.64 -13.35
N LYS A 106 22.93 10.10 -14.43
CA LYS A 106 22.33 10.87 -15.53
C LYS A 106 20.89 10.45 -15.84
N THR A 107 20.39 9.39 -15.23
CA THR A 107 19.09 8.80 -15.52
C THR A 107 18.26 8.61 -14.24
N LEU A 108 16.95 8.43 -14.39
CA LEU A 108 16.05 8.08 -13.29
C LEU A 108 16.50 6.81 -12.56
N ARG A 109 16.97 5.80 -13.32
CA ARG A 109 17.44 4.53 -12.74
C ARG A 109 18.73 4.73 -11.92
N ASP A 110 19.64 5.60 -12.37
CA ASP A 110 20.86 5.92 -11.61
C ASP A 110 20.51 6.59 -10.28
N ALA A 111 19.59 7.58 -10.32
CA ALA A 111 19.11 8.26 -9.13
C ALA A 111 18.48 7.28 -8.14
N PHE A 112 17.61 6.40 -8.61
CA PHE A 112 16.97 5.38 -7.78
C PHE A 112 17.98 4.42 -7.16
N ARG A 113 18.89 3.85 -7.95
CA ARG A 113 19.91 2.91 -7.47
C ARG A 113 20.84 3.53 -6.42
N HIS A 114 21.20 4.79 -6.61
CA HIS A 114 21.97 5.51 -5.61
C HIS A 114 21.18 5.68 -4.30
N ALA A 115 19.92 6.12 -4.39
CA ALA A 115 19.08 6.31 -3.21
C ALA A 115 18.87 4.98 -2.47
N SER A 116 18.51 3.92 -3.20
CA SER A 116 18.33 2.58 -2.65
C SER A 116 19.60 2.06 -1.96
N GLY A 117 20.73 2.08 -2.64
CA GLY A 117 22.00 1.59 -2.08
C GLY A 117 22.54 2.41 -0.91
N THR A 118 22.13 3.70 -0.79
CA THR A 118 22.65 4.60 0.25
C THR A 118 21.76 4.63 1.49
N TRP A 119 20.43 4.73 1.34
CA TRP A 119 19.53 5.03 2.45
C TRP A 119 18.56 3.91 2.81
N PHE A 120 18.26 3.01 1.87
CA PHE A 120 17.34 1.90 2.09
C PHE A 120 17.76 0.64 1.30
N PRO A 121 18.98 0.13 1.53
CA PRO A 121 19.43 -1.06 0.83
C PRO A 121 18.51 -2.25 1.13
N SER A 122 18.19 -3.01 0.11
CA SER A 122 17.48 -4.28 0.27
C SER A 122 18.33 -5.29 1.04
N ASP A 123 17.71 -6.13 1.85
CA ASP A 123 18.36 -7.18 2.64
C ASP A 123 18.46 -8.55 1.93
N GLY A 124 18.09 -8.60 0.65
CA GLY A 124 18.08 -9.82 -0.15
C GLY A 124 16.84 -10.69 0.01
N LYS A 125 15.89 -10.28 0.85
CA LYS A 125 14.67 -11.04 1.12
C LYS A 125 13.50 -10.58 0.26
N THR A 126 12.46 -11.43 0.23
CA THR A 126 11.17 -11.14 -0.41
C THR A 126 10.04 -11.43 0.56
N PRO A 127 8.87 -10.82 0.39
CA PRO A 127 7.63 -11.36 0.95
C PRO A 127 7.43 -12.81 0.48
N ASP A 128 6.48 -13.51 1.09
CA ASP A 128 6.13 -14.87 0.67
C ASP A 128 5.83 -14.91 -0.84
N LEU A 129 6.44 -15.85 -1.55
CA LEU A 129 6.38 -15.92 -3.01
C LEU A 129 4.99 -16.26 -3.55
N LEU A 130 4.08 -16.75 -2.69
CA LEU A 130 2.69 -16.99 -3.06
C LEU A 130 1.96 -15.69 -3.46
N PHE A 131 2.34 -14.53 -2.90
CA PHE A 131 1.83 -13.23 -3.31
C PHE A 131 2.04 -12.93 -4.79
N PHE A 132 3.12 -13.46 -5.38
CA PHE A 132 3.49 -13.19 -6.78
C PHE A 132 3.03 -14.30 -7.73
N SER A 133 2.93 -15.54 -7.25
CA SER A 133 2.62 -16.70 -8.09
C SER A 133 1.13 -16.95 -8.29
N ALA A 134 0.27 -16.48 -7.38
CA ALA A 134 -1.18 -16.69 -7.40
C ALA A 134 -1.94 -15.38 -7.12
N PRO A 135 -3.24 -15.30 -7.44
CA PRO A 135 -4.08 -14.22 -6.95
C PRO A 135 -4.20 -14.24 -5.43
N GLN A 136 -4.45 -13.08 -4.85
CA GLN A 136 -4.84 -12.92 -3.45
C GLN A 136 -6.36 -12.80 -3.36
N TYR A 137 -6.91 -13.13 -2.21
CA TYR A 137 -8.33 -13.08 -1.92
C TYR A 137 -8.57 -12.36 -0.60
N ASN A 138 -9.47 -11.40 -0.60
CA ASN A 138 -9.78 -10.57 0.56
C ASN A 138 -11.28 -10.62 0.83
N THR A 139 -11.69 -10.89 2.05
CA THR A 139 -13.10 -11.04 2.39
C THR A 139 -13.84 -9.71 2.56
N TRP A 140 -13.16 -8.55 2.47
CA TRP A 140 -13.73 -7.24 2.76
C TRP A 140 -15.00 -6.92 1.95
N ILE A 141 -14.90 -6.89 0.62
CA ILE A 141 -16.04 -6.51 -0.24
C ILE A 141 -17.12 -7.62 -0.28
N GLU A 142 -16.70 -8.87 -0.12
CA GLU A 142 -17.66 -9.98 -0.16
C GLU A 142 -18.51 -10.07 1.09
N LEU A 143 -17.92 -9.91 2.28
CA LEU A 143 -18.58 -10.11 3.56
C LEU A 143 -18.75 -8.83 4.37
N THR A 144 -18.02 -7.77 4.05
CA THR A 144 -18.01 -6.49 4.76
C THR A 144 -17.89 -6.67 6.29
N TYR A 145 -18.82 -6.15 7.06
CA TYR A 145 -18.89 -6.28 8.51
C TYR A 145 -19.50 -7.61 9.00
N HIS A 146 -19.81 -8.55 8.09
CA HIS A 146 -20.48 -9.83 8.38
C HIS A 146 -19.53 -11.02 8.31
N GLN A 147 -18.27 -10.83 8.67
CA GLN A 147 -17.27 -11.90 8.70
C GLN A 147 -17.75 -13.04 9.61
N ASN A 148 -17.80 -14.26 9.07
CA ASN A 148 -18.18 -15.47 9.80
C ASN A 148 -17.55 -16.71 9.19
N GLU A 149 -17.43 -17.78 9.98
CA GLU A 149 -16.76 -19.03 9.60
C GLU A 149 -17.34 -19.65 8.32
N LYS A 150 -18.66 -19.76 8.24
CA LYS A 150 -19.36 -20.41 7.12
C LYS A 150 -19.11 -19.69 5.80
N ASP A 151 -19.27 -18.37 5.78
CA ASP A 151 -19.22 -17.60 4.55
C ASP A 151 -17.77 -17.38 4.08
N ILE A 152 -16.80 -17.32 4.99
CA ILE A 152 -15.37 -17.35 4.64
C ILE A 152 -15.01 -18.66 3.93
N LEU A 153 -15.44 -19.81 4.46
CA LEU A 153 -15.22 -21.12 3.83
C LEU A 153 -15.93 -21.22 2.47
N ASN A 154 -17.14 -20.71 2.37
CA ASN A 154 -17.88 -20.65 1.10
C ASN A 154 -17.18 -19.77 0.06
N TYR A 155 -16.68 -18.60 0.46
CA TYR A 155 -15.92 -17.72 -0.41
C TYR A 155 -14.66 -18.41 -0.94
N ALA A 156 -13.84 -18.96 -0.05
CA ALA A 156 -12.63 -19.69 -0.44
C ALA A 156 -12.92 -20.85 -1.38
N LYS A 157 -13.93 -21.67 -1.04
CA LYS A 157 -14.34 -22.81 -1.86
C LYS A 157 -14.86 -22.37 -3.24
N SER A 158 -15.62 -21.27 -3.30
CA SER A 158 -16.18 -20.78 -4.56
C SER A 158 -15.11 -20.36 -5.57
N MET A 159 -13.96 -19.86 -5.11
CA MET A 159 -12.82 -19.55 -5.99
C MET A 159 -12.27 -20.81 -6.64
N LEU A 160 -12.03 -21.87 -5.83
CA LEU A 160 -11.53 -23.15 -6.33
C LEU A 160 -12.52 -23.85 -7.26
N ASP A 161 -13.81 -23.89 -6.91
CA ASP A 161 -14.87 -24.50 -7.72
C ASP A 161 -14.99 -23.84 -9.10
N ASN A 162 -14.61 -22.58 -9.21
CA ASN A 162 -14.58 -21.84 -10.47
C ASN A 162 -13.22 -21.87 -11.18
N GLY A 163 -12.26 -22.66 -10.68
CA GLY A 163 -10.99 -22.92 -11.33
C GLY A 163 -9.92 -21.85 -11.08
N LEU A 164 -10.08 -20.99 -10.07
CA LEU A 164 -9.01 -20.11 -9.63
C LEU A 164 -8.08 -20.87 -8.66
N PRO A 165 -6.76 -20.65 -8.73
CA PRO A 165 -5.82 -21.30 -7.82
C PRO A 165 -5.95 -20.75 -6.40
N PRO A 166 -5.59 -21.51 -5.36
CA PRO A 166 -5.44 -20.97 -4.02
C PRO A 166 -4.27 -19.97 -3.96
N GLY A 167 -4.34 -19.05 -3.01
CA GLY A 167 -3.35 -18.01 -2.81
C GLY A 167 -3.34 -17.52 -1.37
N VAL A 168 -3.01 -16.26 -1.13
CA VAL A 168 -3.16 -15.64 0.19
C VAL A 168 -4.61 -15.21 0.38
N LEU A 169 -5.26 -15.70 1.43
CA LEU A 169 -6.61 -15.32 1.83
C LEU A 169 -6.53 -14.38 3.04
N MET A 170 -7.10 -13.19 2.90
CA MET A 170 -7.18 -12.18 3.94
C MET A 170 -8.57 -12.21 4.57
N ILE A 171 -8.67 -12.61 5.83
CA ILE A 171 -9.87 -12.43 6.64
C ILE A 171 -9.84 -11.00 7.17
N ASP A 172 -10.75 -10.16 6.63
CA ASP A 172 -10.73 -8.72 6.84
C ASP A 172 -11.46 -8.27 8.12
N ASP A 173 -11.58 -6.97 8.32
CA ASP A 173 -12.14 -6.32 9.52
C ASP A 173 -13.43 -6.98 10.03
N THR A 174 -13.61 -6.95 11.34
CA THR A 174 -14.74 -7.55 12.10
C THR A 174 -14.75 -9.09 12.23
N TRP A 175 -13.64 -9.77 12.00
CA TRP A 175 -13.49 -11.17 12.43
C TRP A 175 -13.34 -11.28 13.97
N GLN A 176 -12.80 -10.25 14.59
CA GLN A 176 -12.48 -10.16 16.02
C GLN A 176 -13.70 -9.80 16.87
N ALA A 177 -13.64 -10.13 18.17
CA ALA A 177 -14.66 -9.81 19.15
C ALA A 177 -14.77 -8.30 19.43
N GLY A 178 -13.69 -7.56 19.23
CA GLY A 178 -13.64 -6.11 19.33
C GLY A 178 -12.26 -5.57 18.99
N TYR A 179 -12.16 -4.27 18.69
CA TYR A 179 -10.85 -3.66 18.41
C TYR A 179 -9.97 -3.68 19.65
N GLY A 180 -8.84 -4.36 19.56
CA GLY A 180 -7.97 -4.66 20.69
C GLY A 180 -8.34 -5.94 21.45
N ASP A 181 -9.49 -6.54 21.18
CA ASP A 181 -9.81 -7.91 21.61
C ASP A 181 -9.68 -8.87 20.41
N TRP A 182 -8.43 -9.23 20.14
CA TRP A 182 -8.04 -10.00 18.95
C TRP A 182 -8.32 -11.51 19.10
N ARG A 183 -9.52 -11.85 19.60
CA ARG A 183 -10.06 -13.21 19.60
C ARG A 183 -11.11 -13.31 18.50
N PHE A 184 -11.23 -14.45 17.86
CA PHE A 184 -12.38 -14.70 16.99
C PHE A 184 -13.68 -14.52 17.78
N ASP A 185 -14.65 -13.81 17.19
CA ASP A 185 -15.93 -13.57 17.84
C ASP A 185 -16.71 -14.90 17.97
N PRO A 186 -16.95 -15.41 19.19
CA PRO A 186 -17.57 -16.72 19.39
C PRO A 186 -19.01 -16.81 18.87
N ALA A 187 -19.69 -15.67 18.66
CA ALA A 187 -21.02 -15.64 18.06
C ALA A 187 -21.00 -15.94 16.54
N ARG A 188 -19.85 -15.78 15.88
CA ARG A 188 -19.69 -15.91 14.43
C ARG A 188 -18.71 -17.01 14.02
N PHE A 189 -17.86 -17.44 14.94
CA PHE A 189 -16.81 -18.44 14.75
C PHE A 189 -16.91 -19.50 15.84
N SER A 190 -17.55 -20.63 15.53
CA SER A 190 -17.75 -21.75 16.47
C SER A 190 -16.51 -22.62 16.61
N ASP A 191 -15.74 -22.78 15.52
CA ASP A 191 -14.51 -23.55 15.44
C ASP A 191 -13.47 -22.84 14.57
N PRO A 192 -12.92 -21.70 15.02
CA PRO A 192 -11.98 -20.91 14.22
C PRO A 192 -10.71 -21.69 13.87
N LYS A 193 -10.23 -22.59 14.73
CA LYS A 193 -9.08 -23.45 14.42
C LYS A 193 -9.40 -24.43 13.30
N GLY A 194 -10.54 -25.11 13.37
CA GLY A 194 -11.00 -26.01 12.30
C GLY A 194 -11.29 -25.28 10.99
N MET A 195 -11.76 -24.01 11.03
CA MET A 195 -11.87 -23.18 9.83
C MET A 195 -10.50 -22.93 9.20
N MET A 196 -9.50 -22.51 9.98
CA MET A 196 -8.14 -22.26 9.50
C MET A 196 -7.52 -23.53 8.89
N ASP A 197 -7.68 -24.68 9.56
CA ASP A 197 -7.19 -25.97 9.05
C ASP A 197 -7.83 -26.36 7.71
N LYS A 198 -9.13 -26.11 7.54
CA LYS A 198 -9.84 -26.34 6.26
C LYS A 198 -9.32 -25.41 5.16
N LEU A 199 -9.06 -24.14 5.46
CA LEU A 199 -8.50 -23.19 4.50
C LEU A 199 -7.08 -23.60 4.07
N HIS A 200 -6.25 -24.02 5.02
CA HIS A 200 -4.92 -24.57 4.71
C HIS A 200 -5.00 -25.86 3.87
N ALA A 201 -5.94 -26.76 4.19
CA ALA A 201 -6.17 -27.98 3.40
C ALA A 201 -6.62 -27.67 1.95
N MET A 202 -7.27 -26.53 1.72
CA MET A 202 -7.61 -26.02 0.37
C MET A 202 -6.39 -25.39 -0.33
N GLY A 203 -5.24 -25.23 0.33
CA GLY A 203 -4.00 -24.67 -0.20
C GLY A 203 -3.82 -23.17 0.01
N TYR A 204 -4.69 -22.52 0.78
CA TYR A 204 -4.53 -21.09 1.12
C TYR A 204 -3.49 -20.88 2.21
N LYS A 205 -2.78 -19.75 2.15
CA LYS A 205 -2.19 -19.11 3.33
C LYS A 205 -3.16 -18.06 3.85
N VAL A 206 -3.37 -18.02 5.16
CA VAL A 206 -4.42 -17.20 5.74
C VAL A 206 -3.82 -16.10 6.61
N ILE A 207 -4.15 -14.84 6.29
CA ILE A 207 -3.76 -13.68 7.08
C ILE A 207 -4.98 -12.98 7.68
N LEU A 208 -4.78 -12.35 8.84
CA LEU A 208 -5.84 -11.69 9.59
C LEU A 208 -5.63 -10.17 9.58
N TRP A 209 -6.73 -9.43 9.39
CA TRP A 209 -6.72 -7.98 9.49
C TRP A 209 -6.44 -7.52 10.92
N MET A 210 -5.57 -6.51 11.08
CA MET A 210 -5.14 -5.95 12.34
C MET A 210 -5.02 -4.43 12.24
N CYS A 211 -5.24 -3.73 13.36
CA CYS A 211 -5.06 -2.28 13.46
C CYS A 211 -4.46 -1.87 14.82
N PRO A 212 -3.92 -0.63 14.95
CA PRO A 212 -3.28 -0.18 16.18
C PRO A 212 -4.26 0.39 17.22
N TRP A 213 -5.57 0.33 16.99
CA TRP A 213 -6.57 0.87 17.91
C TRP A 213 -7.10 -0.17 18.89
N VAL A 214 -7.41 0.30 20.09
CA VAL A 214 -8.03 -0.50 21.15
C VAL A 214 -9.27 0.25 21.65
N SER A 215 -10.44 -0.35 21.49
CA SER A 215 -11.69 0.22 21.98
C SER A 215 -11.70 0.32 23.51
N MET A 216 -12.15 1.45 24.03
CA MET A 216 -12.04 1.78 25.46
C MET A 216 -12.95 0.94 26.36
N ASP A 217 -13.94 0.27 25.81
CA ASP A 217 -14.87 -0.65 26.48
C ASP A 217 -14.38 -2.10 26.54
N THR A 218 -13.18 -2.40 25.97
CA THR A 218 -12.61 -3.74 25.94
C THR A 218 -11.83 -4.09 27.22
N PRO A 219 -11.73 -5.38 27.60
CA PRO A 219 -10.84 -5.83 28.66
C PRO A 219 -9.37 -5.46 28.40
N SER A 220 -8.95 -5.51 27.14
CA SER A 220 -7.59 -5.14 26.72
C SER A 220 -7.25 -3.68 27.02
N PHE A 221 -8.20 -2.76 26.82
CA PHE A 221 -7.99 -1.36 27.21
C PHE A 221 -7.70 -1.23 28.72
N ARG A 222 -8.50 -1.88 29.57
CA ARG A 222 -8.30 -1.84 31.03
C ARG A 222 -6.96 -2.42 31.45
N ARG A 223 -6.56 -3.50 30.77
CA ARG A 223 -5.27 -4.15 31.01
C ARG A 223 -4.11 -3.20 30.70
N ILE A 224 -4.09 -2.60 29.54
CA ILE A 224 -3.01 -1.72 29.08
C ILE A 224 -3.03 -0.38 29.85
N ALA A 225 -4.18 0.25 30.00
CA ALA A 225 -4.30 1.56 30.61
C ALA A 225 -3.99 1.53 32.12
N TRP A 226 -4.47 0.52 32.83
CA TRP A 226 -4.46 0.50 34.30
C TRP A 226 -3.74 -0.70 34.95
N GLY A 227 -3.26 -1.64 34.15
CA GLY A 227 -2.64 -2.86 34.67
C GLY A 227 -3.63 -3.77 35.40
N ARG A 228 -4.92 -3.72 35.02
CA ARG A 228 -5.99 -4.54 35.65
C ARG A 228 -6.55 -5.51 34.61
N ASN A 229 -6.54 -6.80 34.96
CA ASN A 229 -7.36 -7.80 34.30
C ASN A 229 -8.73 -7.86 35.02
N PRO A 230 -9.88 -7.81 34.34
CA PRO A 230 -11.19 -7.98 34.96
C PRO A 230 -11.33 -9.28 35.75
N ASP A 231 -10.63 -10.33 35.31
CA ASP A 231 -10.70 -11.70 35.86
C ASP A 231 -9.55 -12.03 36.82
N ASP A 232 -8.62 -11.09 37.09
CA ASP A 232 -7.45 -11.35 37.91
C ASP A 232 -7.23 -10.21 38.93
N VAL A 233 -7.10 -10.59 40.20
CA VAL A 233 -6.85 -9.68 41.34
C VAL A 233 -5.37 -9.22 41.40
N LYS A 234 -4.48 -9.89 40.67
CA LYS A 234 -3.06 -9.55 40.61
C LYS A 234 -2.78 -8.57 39.48
N GLY A 235 -2.16 -7.42 39.80
CA GLY A 235 -1.80 -6.40 38.84
C GLY A 235 -0.99 -6.97 37.66
N TYR A 236 -1.41 -6.62 36.47
CA TYR A 236 -0.75 -7.08 35.23
C TYR A 236 0.53 -6.24 34.98
N PRO A 237 1.64 -6.84 34.57
CA PRO A 237 2.90 -6.13 34.35
C PRO A 237 2.90 -5.18 33.12
N THR A 238 1.79 -5.08 32.39
CA THR A 238 1.69 -4.34 31.12
C THR A 238 1.04 -2.96 31.22
N LYS A 239 1.07 -2.33 32.41
CA LYS A 239 0.59 -0.95 32.55
C LYS A 239 1.39 0.00 31.65
N GLY A 240 0.67 0.83 30.90
CA GLY A 240 1.25 1.70 29.88
C GLY A 240 1.33 1.01 28.52
N GLY A 241 1.37 1.80 27.45
CA GLY A 241 1.42 1.31 26.06
C GLY A 241 0.47 2.00 25.13
N PHE A 242 -0.32 2.95 25.63
CA PHE A 242 -1.11 3.88 24.83
C PHE A 242 -0.40 5.23 24.70
N LEU A 243 -0.67 5.92 23.58
CA LEU A 243 -0.46 7.35 23.52
C LEU A 243 -1.27 8.03 24.62
N LEU A 244 -0.68 9.03 25.24
CA LEU A 244 -1.36 9.82 26.26
C LEU A 244 -1.83 11.14 25.68
N ASN A 245 -2.87 11.71 26.26
CA ASN A 245 -3.32 13.07 25.96
C ASN A 245 -2.23 14.11 26.29
N ALA A 246 -2.44 15.37 25.93
CA ALA A 246 -1.42 16.43 26.05
C ALA A 246 -0.91 16.65 27.48
N ASP A 247 -1.74 16.38 28.53
CA ASP A 247 -1.32 16.47 29.93
C ASP A 247 -0.56 15.24 30.42
N GLY A 248 -0.53 14.16 29.63
CA GLY A 248 0.18 12.92 29.95
C GLY A 248 -0.47 12.04 31.01
N LYS A 249 -1.77 12.26 31.33
CA LYS A 249 -2.43 11.56 32.45
C LYS A 249 -3.32 10.40 32.03
N ALA A 250 -3.96 10.50 30.87
CA ALA A 250 -4.89 9.51 30.39
C ALA A 250 -4.57 9.07 28.96
N PRO A 251 -4.98 7.85 28.55
CA PRO A 251 -4.90 7.44 27.15
C PRO A 251 -5.60 8.43 26.24
N ALA A 252 -4.97 8.74 25.10
CA ALA A 252 -5.51 9.63 24.10
C ALA A 252 -6.63 8.92 23.34
N ALA A 253 -7.79 9.58 23.19
CA ALA A 253 -8.89 9.13 22.36
C ALA A 253 -8.70 9.64 20.93
N ALA A 254 -8.30 8.76 20.03
CA ALA A 254 -8.12 9.07 18.61
C ALA A 254 -9.38 8.74 17.81
N SER A 255 -9.79 9.66 16.94
CA SER A 255 -10.90 9.46 16.00
C SER A 255 -10.40 8.67 14.79
N TRP A 256 -11.19 7.71 14.33
CA TRP A 256 -10.96 6.92 13.12
C TRP A 256 -12.31 6.48 12.51
N TRP A 257 -12.33 5.66 11.46
CA TRP A 257 -13.58 5.29 10.78
C TRP A 257 -14.59 4.53 11.65
N ASN A 258 -14.16 3.87 12.73
CA ASN A 258 -15.03 3.18 13.70
C ASN A 258 -15.23 3.98 15.00
N GLY A 259 -15.19 5.31 14.95
CA GLY A 259 -15.47 6.19 16.10
C GLY A 259 -14.21 6.63 16.84
N TYR A 260 -14.18 6.44 18.17
CA TYR A 260 -13.05 6.85 19.04
C TYR A 260 -12.48 5.65 19.77
N SER A 261 -11.17 5.49 19.70
CA SER A 261 -10.43 4.43 20.40
C SER A 261 -9.11 4.95 20.94
N ALA A 262 -8.53 4.23 21.90
CA ALA A 262 -7.15 4.48 22.30
C ALA A 262 -6.19 3.95 21.23
N LEU A 263 -5.12 4.70 20.98
CA LEU A 263 -4.10 4.36 20.00
C LEU A 263 -2.86 3.82 20.73
N LEU A 264 -2.35 2.68 20.29
CA LEU A 264 -1.14 2.08 20.85
C LEU A 264 0.07 2.98 20.57
N ASP A 265 0.92 3.10 21.59
CA ASP A 265 2.24 3.72 21.49
C ASP A 265 3.27 2.62 21.23
N PHE A 266 3.71 2.48 19.99
CA PHE A 266 4.71 1.47 19.62
C PHE A 266 6.14 1.89 19.98
N THR A 267 6.36 3.10 20.49
CA THR A 267 7.62 3.50 21.13
C THR A 267 7.67 3.06 22.60
N HIS A 268 6.51 2.67 23.17
CA HIS A 268 6.43 2.12 24.52
C HIS A 268 6.68 0.60 24.49
N PRO A 269 7.65 0.06 25.27
CA PRO A 269 7.96 -1.37 25.23
C PRO A 269 6.77 -2.27 25.58
N ASN A 270 5.91 -1.86 26.52
CA ASN A 270 4.72 -2.64 26.88
C ASN A 270 3.65 -2.63 25.78
N GLY A 271 3.45 -1.51 25.07
CA GLY A 271 2.53 -1.43 23.93
C GLY A 271 2.96 -2.36 22.80
N ARG A 272 4.26 -2.33 22.48
CA ARG A 272 4.85 -3.21 21.48
C ARG A 272 4.76 -4.70 21.91
N ALA A 273 5.13 -5.02 23.14
CA ALA A 273 5.10 -6.39 23.65
C ALA A 273 3.68 -6.95 23.71
N TRP A 274 2.71 -6.16 24.15
CA TRP A 274 1.32 -6.57 24.20
C TRP A 274 0.77 -6.87 22.79
N PHE A 275 1.02 -5.99 21.81
CA PHE A 275 0.54 -6.20 20.45
C PHE A 275 1.18 -7.44 19.84
N LYS A 276 2.50 -7.62 20.02
CA LYS A 276 3.20 -8.83 19.58
C LYS A 276 2.62 -10.10 20.20
N GLU A 277 2.31 -10.10 21.49
CA GLU A 277 1.66 -11.23 22.17
C GLU A 277 0.33 -11.62 21.49
N GLN A 278 -0.47 -10.61 21.06
CA GLN A 278 -1.72 -10.90 20.34
C GLN A 278 -1.44 -11.57 18.99
N LEU A 279 -0.47 -11.07 18.24
CA LEU A 279 -0.09 -11.64 16.94
C LEU A 279 0.46 -13.06 17.10
N ASP A 280 1.41 -13.28 18.02
CA ASP A 280 2.01 -14.59 18.28
C ASP A 280 0.97 -15.62 18.73
N ARG A 281 -0.04 -15.21 19.50
CA ARG A 281 -1.15 -16.06 19.90
C ARG A 281 -1.99 -16.51 18.70
N LEU A 282 -2.30 -15.61 17.77
CA LEU A 282 -3.07 -15.93 16.57
C LEU A 282 -2.31 -16.92 15.66
N VAL A 283 -0.99 -16.77 15.56
CA VAL A 283 -0.14 -17.73 14.85
C VAL A 283 -0.14 -19.09 15.56
N ARG A 284 0.15 -19.10 16.85
CA ARG A 284 0.33 -20.33 17.63
C ARG A 284 -0.98 -21.13 17.80
N ASP A 285 -2.07 -20.45 18.15
CA ASP A 285 -3.32 -21.10 18.56
C ASP A 285 -4.24 -21.40 17.38
N PHE A 286 -4.17 -20.59 16.32
CA PHE A 286 -5.06 -20.72 15.15
C PHE A 286 -4.33 -21.02 13.85
N GLY A 287 -3.00 -20.85 13.78
CA GLY A 287 -2.21 -21.09 12.58
C GLY A 287 -2.30 -19.96 11.56
N ALA A 288 -2.49 -18.70 11.99
CA ALA A 288 -2.39 -17.57 11.07
C ALA A 288 -0.99 -17.52 10.42
N ASP A 289 -0.91 -17.38 9.10
CA ASP A 289 0.37 -17.29 8.37
C ASP A 289 0.98 -15.89 8.45
N GLY A 290 0.19 -14.89 8.82
CA GLY A 290 0.59 -13.51 8.94
C GLY A 290 -0.58 -12.56 9.07
N PHE A 291 -0.38 -11.29 8.65
CA PHE A 291 -1.34 -10.23 8.96
C PHE A 291 -1.48 -9.20 7.83
N LYS A 292 -2.71 -8.67 7.67
CA LYS A 292 -2.99 -7.44 6.96
C LYS A 292 -3.02 -6.31 7.98
N PHE A 293 -1.99 -5.50 8.02
CA PHE A 293 -1.90 -4.35 8.92
C PHE A 293 -2.52 -3.12 8.26
N ASP A 294 -3.51 -2.56 8.91
CA ASP A 294 -4.28 -1.43 8.41
C ASP A 294 -4.30 -0.26 9.40
N GLY A 295 -4.67 0.92 8.91
CA GLY A 295 -4.69 2.13 9.71
C GLY A 295 -3.31 2.62 10.14
N GLY A 296 -3.24 3.39 11.22
CA GLY A 296 -1.98 3.86 11.79
C GLY A 296 -1.25 4.91 10.94
N ALA A 297 -1.97 5.71 10.14
CA ALA A 297 -1.39 6.81 9.37
C ALA A 297 -0.86 7.92 10.28
N THR A 298 0.10 8.70 9.79
CA THR A 298 0.76 9.78 10.55
C THR A 298 -0.24 10.77 11.16
N LYS A 299 -1.32 11.11 10.45
CA LYS A 299 -2.38 12.02 10.94
C LYS A 299 -3.03 11.59 12.27
N HIS A 300 -2.96 10.31 12.62
CA HIS A 300 -3.50 9.81 13.88
C HIS A 300 -2.56 10.03 15.06
N TYR A 301 -1.27 10.25 14.80
CA TYR A 301 -0.21 10.46 15.80
C TYR A 301 0.19 11.93 15.96
N SER A 302 -0.22 12.81 15.05
CA SER A 302 0.25 14.21 14.95
C SER A 302 -0.45 15.21 15.88
N ARG A 303 -1.34 14.76 16.77
CA ARG A 303 -2.27 15.65 17.50
C ARG A 303 -1.77 16.12 18.89
N GLY A 304 -0.48 16.28 19.09
CA GLY A 304 0.06 16.72 20.38
C GLY A 304 -0.04 15.69 21.50
N TYR A 305 -0.19 14.42 21.14
CA TYR A 305 -0.17 13.32 22.10
C TYR A 305 1.23 13.14 22.70
N ARG A 306 1.29 12.64 23.93
CA ARG A 306 2.54 12.23 24.54
C ARG A 306 2.78 10.75 24.32
N CYS A 307 3.98 10.39 23.93
CA CYS A 307 4.47 9.02 23.79
C CYS A 307 5.63 8.73 24.75
N ALA A 308 5.97 7.46 24.88
CA ALA A 308 7.04 7.03 25.78
C ALA A 308 8.42 7.51 25.32
N LYS A 309 8.70 7.46 24.04
CA LYS A 309 9.90 8.08 23.48
C LYS A 309 9.69 9.58 23.37
N LYS A 310 10.39 10.35 24.20
CA LYS A 310 10.36 11.80 24.15
C LYS A 310 10.68 12.28 22.72
N ASP A 311 9.90 13.22 22.23
CA ASP A 311 10.08 13.86 20.94
C ASP A 311 9.95 12.90 19.72
N ALA A 312 9.32 11.71 19.90
CA ALA A 312 9.02 10.83 18.79
C ALA A 312 8.05 11.49 17.81
N THR A 313 8.39 11.42 16.53
CA THR A 313 7.54 11.94 15.45
C THR A 313 6.38 10.97 15.13
N SER A 314 5.36 11.48 14.44
CA SER A 314 4.28 10.64 13.89
C SER A 314 4.84 9.57 12.93
N GLY A 315 5.87 9.88 12.16
CA GLY A 315 6.57 8.94 11.28
C GLY A 315 7.26 7.81 12.04
N GLU A 316 7.86 8.10 13.20
CA GLU A 316 8.48 7.05 14.03
C GLU A 316 7.45 6.08 14.61
N GLN A 317 6.24 6.54 14.94
CA GLN A 317 5.14 5.69 15.37
C GLN A 317 4.71 4.76 14.22
N VAL A 318 4.47 5.32 13.02
CA VAL A 318 4.13 4.56 11.81
C VAL A 318 5.21 3.54 11.48
N LEU A 319 6.49 3.93 11.49
CA LEU A 319 7.62 3.02 11.26
C LEU A 319 7.70 1.92 12.32
N SER A 320 7.44 2.24 13.59
CA SER A 320 7.46 1.26 14.68
C SER A 320 6.35 0.23 14.55
N TYR A 321 5.18 0.64 14.05
CA TYR A 321 4.08 -0.25 13.71
C TYR A 321 4.45 -1.12 12.49
N ALA A 322 4.95 -0.52 11.40
CA ALA A 322 5.32 -1.24 10.19
C ALA A 322 6.34 -2.37 10.43
N LYS A 323 7.24 -2.21 11.38
CA LYS A 323 8.26 -3.22 11.71
C LYS A 323 7.71 -4.57 12.19
N PHE A 324 6.45 -4.66 12.62
CA PHE A 324 5.82 -5.95 12.92
C PHE A 324 5.73 -6.85 11.68
N ALA A 325 5.56 -6.27 10.48
CA ALA A 325 5.51 -7.04 9.24
C ALA A 325 6.81 -7.83 8.95
N LEU A 326 7.93 -7.42 9.52
CA LEU A 326 9.21 -8.14 9.37
C LEU A 326 9.33 -9.39 10.26
N GLU A 327 8.41 -9.54 11.22
CA GLU A 327 8.42 -10.65 12.17
C GLU A 327 7.57 -11.84 11.70
N TYR A 328 6.76 -11.66 10.62
CA TYR A 328 5.86 -12.67 10.08
C TYR A 328 6.01 -12.76 8.55
N PRO A 329 6.00 -13.98 7.97
CA PRO A 329 6.38 -14.17 6.57
C PRO A 329 5.33 -13.68 5.55
N VAL A 330 4.05 -13.60 5.93
CA VAL A 330 2.95 -13.27 5.03
C VAL A 330 2.25 -12.01 5.54
N CYS A 331 2.73 -10.85 5.13
CA CYS A 331 2.16 -9.57 5.59
C CYS A 331 1.88 -8.61 4.45
N GLU A 332 0.78 -7.87 4.60
CA GLU A 332 0.42 -6.72 3.76
C GLU A 332 0.29 -5.48 4.65
N TYR A 333 0.81 -4.35 4.16
CA TYR A 333 0.73 -3.06 4.84
C TYR A 333 0.11 -1.99 3.94
N ARG A 334 -0.59 -1.00 4.53
CA ARG A 334 -1.14 0.13 3.77
C ARG A 334 -0.42 1.45 4.05
N ASN A 335 -0.12 1.72 5.30
CA ASN A 335 0.42 3.01 5.73
C ASN A 335 1.86 2.86 6.19
N THR A 336 2.82 3.39 5.45
CA THR A 336 4.21 3.37 5.87
C THR A 336 4.87 4.74 5.74
N TRP A 337 5.85 4.96 6.59
CA TRP A 337 6.77 6.07 6.54
C TRP A 337 8.19 5.51 6.54
N ARG A 338 8.99 5.88 5.51
CA ARG A 338 10.41 5.51 5.45
C ARG A 338 10.67 4.00 5.67
N PHE A 339 9.83 3.18 5.03
CA PHE A 339 9.91 1.72 5.12
C PHE A 339 10.35 1.08 3.80
N GLN A 340 11.10 1.84 3.00
CA GLN A 340 11.62 1.44 1.70
C GLN A 340 12.58 0.25 1.82
N GLY A 341 12.71 -0.53 0.75
CA GLY A 341 13.64 -1.65 0.64
C GLY A 341 13.29 -2.88 1.48
N GLN A 342 12.17 -2.85 2.24
CA GLN A 342 11.79 -3.95 3.11
C GLN A 342 11.03 -5.06 2.36
N PRO A 343 11.17 -6.33 2.79
CA PRO A 343 10.51 -7.48 2.17
C PRO A 343 9.04 -7.60 2.63
N VAL A 344 8.24 -6.59 2.37
CA VAL A 344 6.83 -6.49 2.78
C VAL A 344 5.98 -6.08 1.58
N VAL A 345 4.78 -6.67 1.47
CA VAL A 345 3.78 -6.22 0.50
C VAL A 345 3.19 -4.90 0.95
N GLU A 346 3.24 -3.91 0.07
CA GLU A 346 2.68 -2.59 0.30
C GLU A 346 1.48 -2.38 -0.63
N ARG A 347 0.30 -2.14 -0.06
CA ARG A 347 -0.94 -1.95 -0.82
C ARG A 347 -1.23 -0.45 -1.01
N LEU A 348 -1.74 -0.08 -2.19
CA LEU A 348 -2.32 1.25 -2.39
C LEU A 348 -3.53 1.45 -1.45
N HIS A 349 -3.87 2.71 -1.17
CA HIS A 349 -5.10 3.06 -0.45
C HIS A 349 -6.34 2.63 -1.24
N ASP A 350 -7.47 2.48 -0.55
CA ASP A 350 -8.73 2.03 -1.15
C ASP A 350 -9.14 2.92 -2.31
N LYS A 351 -9.36 2.32 -3.47
CA LYS A 351 -9.87 2.97 -4.67
C LYS A 351 -11.40 2.92 -4.69
N ARG A 352 -12.01 3.91 -5.29
CA ARG A 352 -13.44 3.88 -5.60
C ARG A 352 -13.70 2.97 -6.80
N HIS A 353 -14.93 2.48 -6.92
CA HIS A 353 -15.37 1.79 -8.13
C HIS A 353 -15.70 2.83 -9.21
N SER A 354 -14.69 3.48 -9.75
CA SER A 354 -14.79 4.52 -10.76
C SER A 354 -13.66 4.47 -11.78
N TRP A 355 -13.91 4.98 -12.98
CA TRP A 355 -12.91 5.03 -14.05
C TRP A 355 -11.73 5.94 -13.70
N GLU A 356 -12.01 7.03 -12.97
CA GLU A 356 -10.98 7.96 -12.48
C GLU A 356 -10.01 7.25 -11.53
N ASP A 357 -10.51 6.42 -10.64
CA ASP A 357 -9.66 5.69 -9.69
C ASP A 357 -8.96 4.48 -10.35
N LEU A 358 -9.56 3.86 -11.38
CA LEU A 358 -8.88 2.88 -12.21
C LEU A 358 -7.67 3.48 -12.93
N GLN A 359 -7.78 4.72 -13.45
CA GLN A 359 -6.69 5.44 -14.11
C GLN A 359 -5.53 5.79 -13.15
N LYS A 360 -5.78 5.87 -11.85
CA LYS A 360 -4.74 6.14 -10.83
C LYS A 360 -3.90 4.91 -10.50
N LEU A 361 -4.36 3.68 -10.80
CA LEU A 361 -3.65 2.47 -10.37
C LEU A 361 -2.21 2.41 -10.88
N VAL A 362 -2.01 2.58 -12.20
CA VAL A 362 -0.67 2.48 -12.81
C VAL A 362 0.25 3.60 -12.31
N PRO A 363 -0.12 4.88 -12.36
CA PRO A 363 0.76 5.95 -11.87
C PRO A 363 1.06 5.86 -10.36
N ASP A 364 0.09 5.47 -9.51
CA ASP A 364 0.34 5.30 -8.07
C ASP A 364 1.27 4.11 -7.79
N MET A 365 1.17 3.01 -8.56
CA MET A 365 2.07 1.87 -8.49
C MET A 365 3.50 2.24 -8.92
N ILE A 366 3.64 3.01 -10.00
CA ILE A 366 4.93 3.56 -10.47
C ILE A 366 5.54 4.42 -9.37
N ALA A 367 4.75 5.34 -8.79
CA ALA A 367 5.21 6.23 -7.73
C ALA A 367 5.67 5.45 -6.49
N GLY A 368 4.92 4.42 -6.07
CA GLY A 368 5.29 3.55 -4.96
C GLY A 368 6.61 2.79 -5.22
N GLY A 369 6.77 2.25 -6.43
CA GLY A 369 8.00 1.61 -6.86
C GLY A 369 9.20 2.56 -6.84
N LEU A 370 9.05 3.78 -7.37
CA LEU A 370 10.09 4.81 -7.39
C LEU A 370 10.39 5.40 -6.00
N LEU A 371 9.45 5.29 -5.05
CA LEU A 371 9.70 5.59 -3.63
C LEU A 371 10.53 4.51 -2.93
N GLY A 372 10.75 3.33 -3.56
CA GLY A 372 11.54 2.25 -2.99
C GLY A 372 10.72 1.11 -2.38
N HIS A 373 9.45 0.97 -2.78
CA HIS A 373 8.58 -0.15 -2.41
C HIS A 373 8.43 -1.13 -3.58
N PRO A 374 9.31 -2.15 -3.69
CA PRO A 374 9.35 -3.02 -4.87
C PRO A 374 8.14 -3.95 -4.99
N PHE A 375 7.47 -4.26 -3.88
CA PHE A 375 6.42 -5.27 -3.77
C PHE A 375 5.03 -4.64 -3.58
N MET A 376 4.64 -3.81 -4.55
CA MET A 376 3.37 -3.07 -4.50
C MET A 376 2.17 -3.92 -4.92
N CYS A 377 1.05 -3.77 -4.19
CA CYS A 377 -0.27 -4.30 -4.52
C CYS A 377 -1.21 -3.15 -4.94
N PRO A 378 -1.91 -3.27 -6.09
CA PRO A 378 -2.73 -2.18 -6.63
C PRO A 378 -4.12 -2.01 -5.97
N ASP A 379 -4.33 -2.49 -4.75
CA ASP A 379 -5.62 -2.57 -4.07
C ASP A 379 -6.48 -3.77 -4.55
N MET A 380 -7.77 -3.77 -4.28
CA MET A 380 -8.72 -4.82 -4.68
C MET A 380 -9.28 -4.58 -6.07
N ILE A 381 -9.50 -5.64 -6.84
CA ILE A 381 -10.12 -5.58 -8.17
C ILE A 381 -11.50 -4.93 -8.08
N GLY A 382 -11.69 -3.86 -8.85
CA GLY A 382 -12.89 -3.05 -8.84
C GLY A 382 -12.92 -1.98 -7.75
N GLY A 383 -11.85 -1.86 -6.94
CA GLY A 383 -11.71 -0.89 -5.85
C GLY A 383 -12.12 -1.44 -4.48
N GLY A 384 -11.62 -0.82 -3.41
CA GLY A 384 -11.87 -1.19 -2.01
C GLY A 384 -13.10 -0.54 -1.37
N ALA A 385 -13.75 0.41 -2.06
CA ALA A 385 -14.96 1.07 -1.59
C ALA A 385 -16.19 0.15 -1.71
N TRP A 386 -16.51 -0.57 -0.66
CA TRP A 386 -17.51 -1.65 -0.63
C TRP A 386 -18.94 -1.24 -1.01
N THR A 387 -19.31 0.03 -0.82
CA THR A 387 -20.66 0.52 -1.09
C THR A 387 -21.10 0.37 -2.55
N ALA A 388 -20.13 0.38 -3.50
CA ALA A 388 -20.41 0.17 -4.92
C ALA A 388 -20.83 -1.26 -5.27
N PHE A 389 -20.64 -2.21 -4.36
CA PHE A 389 -20.95 -3.64 -4.56
C PHE A 389 -22.24 -4.10 -3.85
N LEU A 390 -22.96 -3.16 -3.24
CA LEU A 390 -24.23 -3.43 -2.59
C LEU A 390 -25.36 -3.63 -3.61
N PRO A 391 -26.40 -4.39 -3.26
CA PRO A 391 -27.61 -4.48 -4.09
C PRO A 391 -28.20 -3.09 -4.36
N GLY A 392 -28.45 -2.78 -5.64
CA GLY A 392 -29.01 -1.50 -6.08
C GLY A 392 -27.99 -0.36 -6.23
N SER A 393 -26.70 -0.61 -6.04
CA SER A 393 -25.63 0.36 -6.37
C SER A 393 -25.37 0.44 -7.87
N GLU A 394 -24.71 1.51 -8.30
CA GLU A 394 -24.23 1.67 -9.69
C GLU A 394 -22.95 0.88 -9.93
N PHE A 395 -23.05 -0.45 -9.98
CA PHE A 395 -21.93 -1.31 -10.30
C PHE A 395 -21.66 -1.34 -11.81
N ASP A 396 -20.40 -1.09 -12.22
CA ASP A 396 -19.96 -1.15 -13.62
C ASP A 396 -19.18 -2.46 -13.88
N PRO A 397 -19.79 -3.46 -14.55
CA PRO A 397 -19.13 -4.73 -14.82
C PRO A 397 -17.96 -4.63 -15.82
N GLU A 398 -17.93 -3.62 -16.71
CA GLU A 398 -16.78 -3.38 -17.58
C GLU A 398 -15.58 -2.90 -16.77
N LEU A 399 -15.79 -1.95 -15.87
CA LEU A 399 -14.76 -1.44 -14.96
C LEU A 399 -14.14 -2.59 -14.14
N TYR A 400 -14.97 -3.48 -13.58
CA TYR A 400 -14.48 -4.62 -12.81
C TYR A 400 -13.55 -5.51 -13.65
N VAL A 401 -13.93 -5.84 -14.90
CA VAL A 401 -13.11 -6.64 -15.80
C VAL A 401 -11.82 -5.90 -16.18
N ARG A 402 -11.88 -4.61 -16.51
CA ARG A 402 -10.69 -3.81 -16.84
C ARG A 402 -9.74 -3.68 -15.63
N SER A 403 -10.31 -3.51 -14.44
CA SER A 403 -9.52 -3.54 -13.19
C SER A 403 -8.79 -4.89 -13.03
N ALA A 404 -9.48 -6.02 -13.22
CA ALA A 404 -8.84 -7.33 -13.17
C ALA A 404 -7.72 -7.48 -14.21
N GLN A 405 -7.87 -6.89 -15.40
CA GLN A 405 -6.82 -6.88 -16.44
C GLN A 405 -5.58 -6.08 -15.99
N VAL A 406 -5.77 -4.90 -15.38
CA VAL A 406 -4.64 -4.14 -14.81
C VAL A 406 -3.91 -4.98 -13.77
N HIS A 407 -4.64 -5.57 -12.83
CA HIS A 407 -4.08 -6.38 -11.75
C HIS A 407 -3.35 -7.64 -12.24
N ALA A 408 -3.78 -8.24 -13.34
CA ALA A 408 -3.25 -9.52 -13.83
C ALA A 408 -1.74 -9.49 -14.07
N LEU A 409 -1.21 -8.37 -14.57
CA LEU A 409 0.21 -8.20 -14.88
C LEU A 409 0.91 -7.14 -13.99
N CYS A 410 0.25 -6.68 -12.91
CA CYS A 410 0.90 -6.00 -11.80
C CYS A 410 1.66 -7.01 -10.90
N PRO A 411 2.53 -6.56 -10.00
CA PRO A 411 3.24 -7.47 -9.07
C PRO A 411 2.28 -8.40 -8.34
N MET A 412 1.09 -7.91 -7.96
CA MET A 412 0.06 -8.69 -7.29
C MET A 412 -1.31 -8.48 -7.91
N MET A 413 -2.22 -9.43 -7.68
CA MET A 413 -3.61 -9.43 -8.15
C MET A 413 -4.50 -9.80 -6.97
N GLN A 414 -5.36 -8.89 -6.51
CA GLN A 414 -6.18 -9.11 -5.32
C GLN A 414 -7.67 -9.05 -5.65
N PHE A 415 -8.38 -10.17 -5.48
CA PHE A 415 -9.84 -10.22 -5.50
C PHE A 415 -10.42 -9.89 -4.13
N SER A 416 -11.59 -9.23 -4.10
CA SER A 416 -12.41 -9.12 -2.92
C SER A 416 -13.87 -9.44 -3.24
N ALA A 417 -14.57 -8.66 -4.06
CA ALA A 417 -15.87 -9.09 -4.57
C ALA A 417 -15.72 -10.37 -5.41
N SER A 418 -16.54 -11.37 -5.11
CA SER A 418 -16.57 -12.61 -5.91
C SER A 418 -17.07 -12.33 -7.34
N PRO A 419 -16.33 -12.69 -8.38
CA PRO A 419 -16.79 -12.49 -9.77
C PRO A 419 -18.14 -13.17 -10.06
N TRP A 420 -18.42 -14.29 -9.39
CA TRP A 420 -19.67 -15.06 -9.57
C TRP A 420 -20.89 -14.34 -8.99
N ARG A 421 -20.69 -13.46 -8.03
CA ARG A 421 -21.76 -12.64 -7.43
C ARG A 421 -22.07 -11.40 -8.27
N VAL A 422 -21.04 -10.78 -8.85
CA VAL A 422 -21.16 -9.43 -9.44
C VAL A 422 -21.20 -9.41 -10.96
N LEU A 423 -20.82 -10.49 -11.65
CA LEU A 423 -20.74 -10.54 -13.12
C LEU A 423 -21.68 -11.57 -13.73
N ASP A 424 -22.12 -11.32 -14.95
CA ASP A 424 -22.76 -12.31 -15.80
C ASP A 424 -21.79 -13.41 -16.25
N LYS A 425 -22.33 -14.50 -16.83
CA LYS A 425 -21.56 -15.67 -17.24
C LYS A 425 -20.44 -15.36 -18.24
N ASP A 426 -20.68 -14.47 -19.19
CA ASP A 426 -19.70 -14.13 -20.22
C ASP A 426 -18.51 -13.41 -19.59
N LYS A 427 -18.74 -12.45 -18.71
CA LYS A 427 -17.68 -11.73 -18.02
C LYS A 427 -16.94 -12.60 -16.99
N GLN A 428 -17.64 -13.56 -16.36
CA GLN A 428 -16.97 -14.58 -15.52
C GLN A 428 -15.95 -15.40 -16.35
N GLN A 429 -16.26 -15.76 -17.62
CA GLN A 429 -15.30 -16.43 -18.48
C GLN A 429 -14.11 -15.54 -18.86
N ILE A 430 -14.34 -14.23 -19.00
CA ILE A 430 -13.23 -13.29 -19.21
C ILE A 430 -12.32 -13.26 -17.98
N ILE A 431 -12.85 -13.20 -16.77
CA ILE A 431 -12.03 -13.25 -15.53
C ILE A 431 -11.18 -14.52 -15.47
N LYS A 432 -11.74 -15.70 -15.82
CA LYS A 432 -10.96 -16.95 -15.86
C LYS A 432 -9.77 -16.84 -16.84
N LYS A 433 -9.97 -16.23 -18.02
CA LYS A 433 -8.88 -15.98 -18.98
C LYS A 433 -7.84 -14.99 -18.43
N VAL A 434 -8.28 -13.95 -17.74
CA VAL A 434 -7.40 -12.95 -17.11
C VAL A 434 -6.54 -13.60 -16.03
N VAL A 435 -7.11 -14.48 -15.21
CA VAL A 435 -6.35 -15.25 -14.22
C VAL A 435 -5.38 -16.23 -14.91
N ALA A 436 -5.77 -16.85 -16.01
CA ALA A 436 -4.87 -17.71 -16.79
C ALA A 436 -3.66 -16.94 -17.36
N ILE A 437 -3.82 -15.67 -17.76
CA ILE A 437 -2.69 -14.79 -18.11
C ILE A 437 -1.75 -14.65 -16.92
N ARG A 438 -2.26 -14.31 -15.73
CA ARG A 438 -1.46 -14.24 -14.50
C ARG A 438 -0.67 -15.51 -14.25
N GLN A 439 -1.31 -16.68 -14.34
CA GLN A 439 -0.68 -17.98 -14.12
C GLN A 439 0.44 -18.25 -15.14
N LYS A 440 0.26 -17.89 -16.43
CA LYS A 440 1.30 -17.99 -17.46
C LYS A 440 2.58 -17.24 -17.08
N PHE A 441 2.46 -16.11 -16.40
CA PHE A 441 3.60 -15.28 -15.96
C PHE A 441 4.04 -15.53 -14.52
N ALA A 442 3.41 -16.46 -13.78
CA ALA A 442 3.69 -16.69 -12.36
C ALA A 442 5.18 -16.93 -12.06
N LYS A 443 5.85 -17.79 -12.84
CA LYS A 443 7.29 -18.03 -12.68
C LYS A 443 8.11 -16.75 -12.88
N LYS A 444 7.79 -15.97 -13.92
CA LYS A 444 8.47 -14.69 -14.20
C LYS A 444 8.32 -13.71 -13.03
N PHE A 445 7.14 -13.62 -12.44
CA PHE A 445 6.89 -12.72 -11.31
C PHE A 445 7.64 -13.17 -10.04
N VAL A 446 7.70 -14.48 -9.79
CA VAL A 446 8.53 -15.02 -8.69
C VAL A 446 10.01 -14.71 -8.90
N ASP A 447 10.52 -14.91 -10.10
CA ASP A 447 11.93 -14.62 -10.42
C ASP A 447 12.22 -13.11 -10.32
N LEU A 448 11.30 -12.27 -10.80
CA LEU A 448 11.41 -10.82 -10.68
C LEU A 448 11.33 -10.35 -9.21
N ALA A 449 10.47 -10.95 -8.39
CA ALA A 449 10.40 -10.64 -6.97
C ALA A 449 11.74 -10.96 -6.27
N ARG A 450 12.34 -12.10 -6.56
CA ARG A 450 13.69 -12.44 -6.05
C ARG A 450 14.75 -11.44 -6.52
N GLN A 451 14.71 -11.06 -7.80
CA GLN A 451 15.61 -10.03 -8.32
C GLN A 451 15.42 -8.70 -7.60
N SER A 452 14.17 -8.25 -7.42
CA SER A 452 13.87 -7.02 -6.68
C SER A 452 14.29 -7.11 -5.21
N GLY A 453 14.13 -8.27 -4.56
CA GLY A 453 14.64 -8.52 -3.22
C GLY A 453 16.16 -8.35 -3.09
N HIS A 454 16.92 -8.68 -4.14
CA HIS A 454 18.38 -8.51 -4.15
C HIS A 454 18.82 -7.09 -4.56
N THR A 455 18.12 -6.48 -5.51
CA THR A 455 18.57 -5.21 -6.10
C THR A 455 17.90 -3.98 -5.49
N GLY A 456 16.77 -4.15 -4.81
CA GLY A 456 15.89 -3.06 -4.38
C GLY A 456 15.09 -2.42 -5.52
N GLU A 457 15.36 -2.77 -6.79
CA GLU A 457 14.66 -2.18 -7.94
C GLU A 457 13.17 -2.59 -7.96
N PRO A 458 12.24 -1.68 -8.34
CA PRO A 458 10.82 -2.01 -8.39
C PRO A 458 10.52 -3.09 -9.43
N MET A 459 9.53 -3.94 -9.14
CA MET A 459 9.02 -4.92 -10.11
C MET A 459 8.27 -4.23 -11.25
N LEU A 460 7.40 -3.27 -10.92
CA LEU A 460 6.65 -2.43 -11.86
C LEU A 460 7.37 -1.10 -12.04
N ARG A 461 7.65 -0.72 -13.28
CA ARG A 461 8.46 0.44 -13.63
C ARG A 461 7.78 1.29 -14.70
N ASN A 462 7.99 2.60 -14.69
CA ASN A 462 7.64 3.42 -15.85
C ASN A 462 8.63 3.19 -17.01
N LEU A 463 8.24 3.63 -18.21
CA LEU A 463 9.08 3.44 -19.41
C LEU A 463 10.38 4.24 -19.33
N GLU A 464 10.37 5.44 -18.72
CA GLU A 464 11.56 6.28 -18.55
C GLU A 464 12.65 5.60 -17.71
N TYR A 465 12.26 4.77 -16.73
CA TYR A 465 13.21 4.01 -15.90
C TYR A 465 14.03 3.01 -16.72
N ASN A 466 13.37 2.33 -17.66
CA ASN A 466 13.99 1.30 -18.50
C ASN A 466 14.62 1.87 -19.79
N PHE A 467 14.05 2.95 -20.34
CA PHE A 467 14.43 3.56 -21.61
C PHE A 467 14.58 5.07 -21.44
N PRO A 468 15.65 5.52 -20.76
CA PRO A 468 15.80 6.91 -20.37
C PRO A 468 16.08 7.85 -21.54
N GLY A 469 15.57 9.08 -21.44
CA GLY A 469 15.97 10.20 -22.29
C GLY A 469 15.35 10.21 -23.69
N ILE A 470 14.34 9.40 -23.96
CA ILE A 470 13.66 9.33 -25.26
C ILE A 470 12.20 9.77 -25.24
N GLY A 471 11.81 10.48 -24.16
CA GLY A 471 10.52 11.16 -24.07
C GLY A 471 9.39 10.32 -23.45
N TYR A 472 9.71 9.30 -22.67
CA TYR A 472 8.71 8.39 -22.08
C TYR A 472 8.26 8.78 -20.66
N SER A 473 8.78 9.83 -20.11
CA SER A 473 8.55 10.23 -18.71
C SER A 473 7.09 10.58 -18.39
N GLU A 474 6.28 10.99 -19.37
CA GLU A 474 4.86 11.33 -19.18
C GLU A 474 3.89 10.18 -19.48
N ILE A 475 4.41 9.01 -19.87
CA ILE A 475 3.58 7.84 -20.11
C ILE A 475 3.20 7.22 -18.77
N SER A 476 1.93 7.30 -18.39
CA SER A 476 1.41 6.90 -17.08
C SER A 476 0.39 5.75 -17.12
N ASP A 477 -0.03 5.32 -18.32
CA ASP A 477 -1.03 4.27 -18.51
C ASP A 477 -0.47 2.98 -19.15
N GLU A 478 0.87 2.93 -19.28
CA GLU A 478 1.66 1.76 -19.66
C GLU A 478 2.80 1.57 -18.67
N PHE A 479 3.22 0.33 -18.48
CA PHE A 479 4.30 0.02 -17.56
C PHE A 479 5.13 -1.19 -17.99
N MET A 480 6.34 -1.25 -17.47
CA MET A 480 7.21 -2.40 -17.60
C MET A 480 7.11 -3.29 -16.34
N MET A 481 6.97 -4.60 -16.53
CA MET A 481 7.23 -5.59 -15.49
C MET A 481 8.64 -6.15 -15.68
N GLY A 482 9.56 -5.69 -14.83
CA GLY A 482 10.99 -5.90 -15.03
C GLY A 482 11.52 -5.19 -16.26
N ASP A 483 12.44 -5.83 -16.98
CA ASP A 483 13.12 -5.21 -18.12
C ASP A 483 12.54 -5.62 -19.49
N ASP A 484 11.62 -6.59 -19.57
CA ASP A 484 11.27 -7.27 -20.82
C ASP A 484 9.77 -7.57 -21.03
N LEU A 485 8.87 -7.10 -20.15
CA LEU A 485 7.43 -7.24 -20.31
C LEU A 485 6.75 -5.87 -20.27
N LEU A 486 6.31 -5.37 -21.42
CA LEU A 486 5.51 -4.16 -21.54
C LEU A 486 4.03 -4.50 -21.39
N VAL A 487 3.31 -3.77 -20.57
CA VAL A 487 1.87 -3.95 -20.32
C VAL A 487 1.13 -2.66 -20.61
N ALA A 488 0.09 -2.74 -21.44
CA ALA A 488 -0.68 -1.60 -21.89
C ALA A 488 -2.19 -1.84 -21.66
N PRO A 489 -2.69 -1.76 -20.40
CA PRO A 489 -4.08 -2.04 -20.08
C PRO A 489 -5.00 -0.92 -20.60
N VAL A 490 -6.26 -1.26 -20.88
CA VAL A 490 -7.31 -0.27 -21.16
C VAL A 490 -7.87 0.25 -19.85
N VAL A 491 -7.83 1.56 -19.67
CA VAL A 491 -8.30 2.25 -18.45
C VAL A 491 -9.41 3.29 -18.74
N GLY A 492 -9.96 3.30 -19.95
CA GLY A 492 -11.08 4.15 -20.35
C GLY A 492 -12.33 3.35 -20.68
N LYS A 493 -13.50 3.86 -20.26
CA LYS A 493 -14.81 3.22 -20.48
C LYS A 493 -15.12 3.09 -21.98
N GLY A 494 -15.60 1.90 -22.38
CA GLY A 494 -16.05 1.62 -23.75
C GLY A 494 -14.94 1.57 -24.78
N GLN A 495 -13.67 1.68 -24.41
CA GLN A 495 -12.55 1.63 -25.33
C GLN A 495 -12.32 0.18 -25.81
N THR A 496 -12.27 0.03 -27.13
CA THR A 496 -11.99 -1.26 -27.80
C THR A 496 -10.69 -1.25 -28.60
N GLU A 497 -9.99 -0.12 -28.58
CA GLU A 497 -8.67 0.08 -29.18
C GLU A 497 -7.79 0.90 -28.25
N ARG A 498 -6.48 0.74 -28.35
CA ARG A 498 -5.50 1.46 -27.56
C ARG A 498 -4.28 1.84 -28.39
N LYS A 499 -3.81 3.07 -28.22
CA LYS A 499 -2.47 3.46 -28.66
C LYS A 499 -1.46 2.90 -27.65
N VAL A 500 -0.39 2.28 -28.13
CA VAL A 500 0.68 1.72 -27.31
C VAL A 500 2.00 2.27 -27.79
N VAL A 501 2.80 2.77 -26.88
CA VAL A 501 4.19 3.18 -27.14
C VAL A 501 5.07 1.95 -27.00
N ILE A 502 5.68 1.55 -28.09
CA ILE A 502 6.60 0.41 -28.14
C ILE A 502 8.04 0.95 -27.96
N PRO A 503 8.73 0.59 -26.86
CA PRO A 503 10.10 1.03 -26.66
C PRO A 503 11.08 0.40 -27.66
N PRO A 504 12.33 0.90 -27.73
CA PRO A 504 13.36 0.31 -28.61
C PRO A 504 13.51 -1.19 -28.42
N GLY A 505 13.63 -1.93 -29.52
CA GLY A 505 13.81 -3.38 -29.54
C GLY A 505 12.76 -4.09 -30.39
N LYS A 506 12.83 -5.42 -30.43
CA LYS A 506 11.86 -6.29 -31.10
C LYS A 506 10.92 -6.90 -30.05
N TRP A 507 9.63 -6.77 -30.26
CA TRP A 507 8.63 -7.19 -29.29
C TRP A 507 7.65 -8.17 -29.93
N VAL A 508 7.22 -9.16 -29.15
CA VAL A 508 6.15 -10.08 -29.53
C VAL A 508 4.92 -9.75 -28.69
N ALA A 509 3.83 -9.41 -29.33
CA ALA A 509 2.55 -9.12 -28.71
C ALA A 509 1.86 -10.39 -28.16
N ASP A 510 0.83 -10.20 -27.33
CA ASP A 510 -0.02 -11.26 -26.77
C ASP A 510 -0.69 -12.15 -27.83
N ASP A 511 -0.93 -11.62 -29.03
CA ASP A 511 -1.50 -12.34 -30.18
C ASP A 511 -0.44 -12.98 -31.10
N GLY A 512 0.84 -12.90 -30.77
CA GLY A 512 1.96 -13.46 -31.53
C GLY A 512 2.50 -12.54 -32.63
N SER A 513 1.91 -11.37 -32.86
CA SER A 513 2.43 -10.41 -33.85
C SER A 513 3.76 -9.78 -33.36
N GLU A 514 4.67 -9.53 -34.31
CA GLU A 514 5.96 -8.90 -34.03
C GLU A 514 5.88 -7.40 -34.33
N VAL A 515 6.48 -6.61 -33.42
CA VAL A 515 6.56 -5.15 -33.51
C VAL A 515 7.97 -4.69 -33.20
N THR A 516 8.47 -3.74 -33.98
CA THR A 516 9.80 -3.12 -33.73
C THR A 516 9.60 -1.69 -33.22
N GLY A 517 10.22 -1.36 -32.08
CA GLY A 517 10.29 -0.01 -31.54
C GLY A 517 11.65 0.66 -31.79
N PRO A 518 11.75 1.98 -31.57
CA PRO A 518 10.71 2.84 -31.01
C PRO A 518 9.59 3.15 -32.02
N SER A 519 8.34 2.96 -31.62
CA SER A 519 7.17 3.27 -32.45
C SER A 519 5.92 3.45 -31.57
N THR A 520 4.87 4.03 -32.15
CA THR A 520 3.54 4.04 -31.52
C THR A 520 2.57 3.31 -32.46
N ILE A 521 1.88 2.33 -31.93
CA ILE A 521 0.92 1.53 -32.71
C ILE A 521 -0.47 1.61 -32.07
N THR A 522 -1.50 1.35 -32.88
CA THR A 522 -2.86 1.16 -32.34
C THR A 522 -3.19 -0.33 -32.42
N VAL A 523 -3.60 -0.88 -31.26
CA VAL A 523 -3.99 -2.28 -31.13
C VAL A 523 -5.46 -2.41 -30.79
N LYS A 524 -6.13 -3.43 -31.34
CA LYS A 524 -7.47 -3.79 -30.88
C LYS A 524 -7.40 -4.34 -29.47
N ALA A 525 -8.26 -3.82 -28.61
CA ALA A 525 -8.31 -4.18 -27.20
C ALA A 525 -9.76 -4.39 -26.72
N PRO A 526 -10.50 -5.34 -27.32
CA PRO A 526 -11.83 -5.67 -26.82
C PRO A 526 -11.76 -6.10 -25.35
N LEU A 527 -12.89 -6.15 -24.65
CA LEU A 527 -12.95 -6.49 -23.23
C LEU A 527 -12.29 -7.84 -22.89
N THR A 528 -12.16 -8.71 -23.86
CA THR A 528 -11.53 -10.05 -23.74
C THR A 528 -10.01 -10.04 -23.84
N ARG A 529 -9.36 -8.89 -24.15
CA ARG A 529 -7.92 -8.80 -24.41
C ARG A 529 -7.25 -7.80 -23.48
N LEU A 530 -6.12 -8.21 -22.89
CA LEU A 530 -5.14 -7.36 -22.21
C LEU A 530 -3.91 -7.24 -23.11
N PRO A 531 -3.67 -6.11 -23.80
CA PRO A 531 -2.48 -5.93 -24.60
C PRO A 531 -1.20 -5.96 -23.74
N HIS A 532 -0.27 -6.83 -24.11
CA HIS A 532 1.07 -6.91 -23.51
C HIS A 532 2.07 -7.43 -24.53
N PHE A 533 3.33 -7.08 -24.33
CA PHE A 533 4.39 -7.36 -25.29
C PHE A 533 5.63 -7.87 -24.55
N THR A 534 6.25 -8.92 -25.08
CA THR A 534 7.50 -9.46 -24.52
C THR A 534 8.66 -9.07 -25.44
N LEU A 535 9.71 -8.48 -24.86
CA LEU A 535 10.94 -8.14 -25.58
C LEU A 535 11.65 -9.43 -26.01
N THR A 536 11.96 -9.55 -27.31
CA THR A 536 12.79 -10.64 -27.81
C THR A 536 14.27 -10.27 -27.66
N LYS A 537 15.05 -11.23 -27.18
CA LYS A 537 16.51 -11.06 -27.00
C LYS A 537 17.25 -11.08 -28.33
#